data_0b06a49dd7cdd222aacd476daef52344
#
_entry.id   0b06a49dd7cdd222aacd476daef52344
#
_cell.length_a   1.000
_cell.length_b   1.000
_cell.length_c   1.000
_cell.angle_alpha   90.00
_cell.angle_beta   90.00
_cell.angle_gamma   90.00
#
_symmetry.space_group_name_H-M   'P 1'
#
loop_
_entity.id
_entity.type
_entity.pdbx_description
1 polymer ?
#
loop_
_entity_poly.entity_id
_entity_poly.type
_entity_poly.pdbx_seq_one_letter_code
_entity_poly.pdbx_strand_id
1 'polypeptide(L)'
;MRIVGKVAKNVVILQSKAAEMTELISKYFPHLSAQQQEQFARLDGLYREWNAKINVISRKDMDNLYLHHVLHSLAIGKAIRFKAGTRVLDFGTGGGFPGIPLAILFPQCQFRLIDGTGKKITVASAVASGIGLQNVEAVQRRGGEE
;
A
#
# COMPACT_ATOMS: atom_id res chain seq x y z
N MET A 1 -5.43 4.99 -16.62
CA MET A 1 -6.70 5.73 -16.62
C MET A 1 -7.74 4.97 -17.41
N ARG A 2 -8.92 4.92 -16.92
CA ARG A 2 -10.01 4.15 -17.52
C ARG A 2 -11.20 5.07 -17.79
N ILE A 3 -11.86 4.86 -18.93
CA ILE A 3 -13.10 5.57 -19.26
C ILE A 3 -14.24 4.83 -18.57
N VAL A 4 -14.91 5.47 -17.63
CA VAL A 4 -16.08 4.91 -16.94
C VAL A 4 -17.35 5.53 -17.51
N GLY A 5 -18.06 4.73 -18.19
CA GLY A 5 -19.32 4.72 -18.87
C GLY A 5 -20.37 5.79 -18.71
N LYS A 6 -20.16 7.06 -18.50
CA LYS A 6 -21.22 8.04 -18.75
C LYS A 6 -20.72 9.20 -19.60
N VAL A 7 -21.17 9.22 -20.84
CA VAL A 7 -21.13 10.43 -21.65
C VAL A 7 -22.46 11.15 -21.43
N ALA A 8 -22.48 12.18 -20.62
CA ALA A 8 -23.62 13.07 -20.51
C ALA A 8 -23.22 14.41 -21.12
N LYS A 9 -23.91 14.83 -22.16
CA LYS A 9 -23.72 16.13 -22.84
C LYS A 9 -22.26 16.42 -23.24
N ASN A 10 -21.60 15.51 -23.95
CA ASN A 10 -20.23 15.65 -24.42
C ASN A 10 -19.15 15.68 -23.30
N VAL A 11 -19.49 15.26 -22.11
CA VAL A 11 -18.53 15.13 -21.01
C VAL A 11 -18.15 13.66 -20.84
N VAL A 12 -16.87 13.35 -20.97
CA VAL A 12 -16.32 12.04 -20.70
C VAL A 12 -15.70 12.04 -19.32
N ILE A 13 -16.20 11.19 -18.43
CA ILE A 13 -15.65 11.04 -17.10
C ILE A 13 -14.51 10.03 -17.14
N LEU A 14 -13.30 10.50 -16.86
CA LEU A 14 -12.12 9.65 -16.72
C LEU A 14 -11.88 9.38 -15.25
N GLN A 15 -11.78 8.12 -14.90
CA GLN A 15 -11.47 7.70 -13.55
C GLN A 15 -10.13 6.97 -13.55
N SER A 16 -9.22 7.36 -12.66
CA SER A 16 -7.95 6.66 -12.50
C SER A 16 -8.13 5.31 -11.82
N LYS A 17 -7.22 4.37 -12.06
CA LYS A 17 -7.20 3.10 -11.33
C LYS A 17 -7.11 3.32 -9.82
N ALA A 18 -6.37 4.33 -9.40
CA ALA A 18 -6.24 4.68 -7.98
C ALA A 18 -7.60 5.05 -7.37
N ALA A 19 -8.41 5.84 -8.06
CA ALA A 19 -9.74 6.23 -7.60
C ALA A 19 -10.70 5.03 -7.53
N GLU A 20 -10.70 4.19 -8.56
CA GLU A 20 -11.48 2.95 -8.58
C GLU A 20 -11.13 2.05 -7.41
N MET A 21 -9.85 1.89 -7.12
CA MET A 21 -9.39 1.03 -6.03
C MET A 21 -9.70 1.63 -4.67
N THR A 22 -9.67 2.95 -4.54
CA THR A 22 -10.09 3.63 -3.31
C THR A 22 -11.56 3.34 -3.01
N GLU A 23 -12.42 3.39 -4.03
CA GLU A 23 -13.83 3.01 -3.88
C GLU A 23 -13.99 1.56 -3.46
N LEU A 24 -13.23 0.65 -4.07
CA LEU A 24 -13.27 -0.78 -3.76
C LEU A 24 -12.81 -1.04 -2.33
N ILE A 25 -11.75 -0.39 -1.89
CA ILE A 25 -11.25 -0.50 -0.52
C ILE A 25 -12.31 -0.01 0.47
N SER A 26 -12.94 1.12 0.20
CA SER A 26 -14.01 1.66 1.06
C SER A 26 -15.22 0.74 1.13
N LYS A 27 -15.50 0.00 0.07
CA LYS A 27 -16.58 -0.98 0.05
C LYS A 27 -16.32 -2.13 1.03
N TYR A 28 -15.10 -2.64 1.08
CA TYR A 28 -14.72 -3.76 1.98
C TYR A 28 -14.36 -3.29 3.39
N PHE A 29 -13.96 -2.04 3.53
CA PHE A 29 -13.58 -1.43 4.81
C PHE A 29 -14.32 -0.10 4.98
N PRO A 30 -15.64 -0.15 5.29
CA PRO A 30 -16.48 1.06 5.28
C PRO A 30 -16.20 2.03 6.43
N HIS A 31 -15.44 1.61 7.44
CA HIS A 31 -15.15 2.42 8.62
C HIS A 31 -13.77 3.09 8.61
N LEU A 32 -13.11 3.13 7.45
CA LEU A 32 -11.83 3.82 7.34
C LEU A 32 -11.99 5.32 7.61
N SER A 33 -11.04 5.87 8.37
CA SER A 33 -10.97 7.31 8.59
C SER A 33 -10.62 8.04 7.28
N ALA A 34 -10.86 9.34 7.23
CA ALA A 34 -10.44 10.17 6.10
C ALA A 34 -8.94 10.08 5.86
N GLN A 35 -8.14 10.03 6.93
CA GLN A 35 -6.69 9.88 6.85
C GLN A 35 -6.29 8.54 6.22
N GLN A 36 -6.91 7.44 6.62
CA GLN A 36 -6.65 6.11 6.03
C GLN A 36 -7.03 6.07 4.56
N GLN A 37 -8.15 6.65 4.19
CA GLN A 37 -8.59 6.74 2.79
C GLN A 37 -7.58 7.54 1.94
N GLU A 38 -7.09 8.66 2.46
CA GLU A 38 -6.07 9.46 1.78
C GLU A 38 -4.76 8.69 1.63
N GLN A 39 -4.34 7.97 2.67
CA GLN A 39 -3.13 7.16 2.64
C GLN A 39 -3.20 6.09 1.54
N PHE A 40 -4.31 5.38 1.43
CA PHE A 40 -4.52 4.43 0.34
C PHE A 40 -4.52 5.11 -1.03
N ALA A 41 -5.16 6.25 -1.15
CA ALA A 41 -5.22 6.97 -2.43
C ALA A 41 -3.85 7.42 -2.92
N ARG A 42 -2.91 7.71 -2.02
CA ARG A 42 -1.57 8.17 -2.37
C ARG A 42 -0.58 7.07 -2.71
N LEU A 43 -0.90 5.82 -2.40
CA LEU A 43 0.03 4.70 -2.61
C LEU A 43 0.46 4.54 -4.07
N ASP A 44 -0.48 4.57 -5.01
CA ASP A 44 -0.16 4.34 -6.42
C ASP A 44 0.86 5.37 -6.93
N GLY A 45 0.61 6.65 -6.66
CA GLY A 45 1.50 7.72 -7.10
C GLY A 45 2.90 7.62 -6.53
N LEU A 46 3.02 7.32 -5.24
CA LEU A 46 4.31 7.19 -4.57
C LEU A 46 5.09 5.96 -5.06
N TYR A 47 4.43 4.82 -5.23
CA TYR A 47 5.09 3.63 -5.75
C TYR A 47 5.56 3.85 -7.20
N ARG A 48 4.77 4.52 -8.05
CA ARG A 48 5.19 4.85 -9.41
C ARG A 48 6.39 5.77 -9.42
N GLU A 49 6.39 6.80 -8.58
CA GLU A 49 7.50 7.74 -8.45
C GLU A 49 8.79 7.02 -8.05
N TRP A 50 8.76 6.23 -7.00
CA TRP A 50 9.93 5.52 -6.50
C TRP A 50 10.35 4.37 -7.40
N ASN A 51 9.40 3.66 -8.00
CA ASN A 51 9.74 2.59 -8.93
C ASN A 51 10.40 3.10 -10.21
N ALA A 52 10.06 4.29 -10.66
CA ALA A 52 10.76 4.93 -11.78
C ALA A 52 12.24 5.17 -11.46
N LYS A 53 12.57 5.40 -10.19
CA LYS A 53 13.97 5.62 -9.74
C LYS A 53 14.72 4.33 -9.46
N ILE A 54 14.07 3.35 -8.85
CA ILE A 54 14.75 2.17 -8.29
C ILE A 54 14.31 0.84 -8.92
N ASN A 55 13.12 0.78 -9.52
CA ASN A 55 12.64 -0.39 -10.27
C ASN A 55 12.51 -1.67 -9.40
N VAL A 56 11.78 -1.59 -8.30
CA VAL A 56 11.53 -2.73 -7.40
C VAL A 56 10.26 -3.52 -7.72
N ILE A 57 9.37 -2.95 -8.52
CA ILE A 57 8.11 -3.57 -8.97
C ILE A 57 8.14 -3.58 -10.50
N SER A 58 7.76 -4.70 -11.13
CA SER A 58 7.70 -4.79 -12.58
C SER A 58 6.70 -3.78 -13.16
N ARG A 59 6.92 -3.34 -14.41
CA ARG A 59 6.01 -2.40 -15.08
C ARG A 59 4.59 -2.95 -15.15
N LYS A 60 4.46 -4.25 -15.40
CA LYS A 60 3.17 -4.93 -15.44
C LYS A 60 2.47 -4.90 -14.09
N ASP A 61 3.21 -5.12 -13.01
CA ASP A 61 2.66 -5.07 -11.65
C ASP A 61 2.34 -3.65 -11.22
N MET A 62 3.08 -2.65 -11.69
CA MET A 62 2.74 -1.26 -11.41
C MET A 62 1.34 -0.89 -11.91
N ASP A 63 0.97 -1.38 -13.10
CA ASP A 63 -0.37 -1.12 -13.63
C ASP A 63 -1.48 -1.81 -12.85
N ASN A 64 -1.13 -2.89 -12.12
CA ASN A 64 -2.06 -3.68 -11.32
C ASN A 64 -1.77 -3.58 -9.81
N LEU A 65 -1.09 -2.53 -9.38
CA LEU A 65 -0.64 -2.37 -8.00
C LEU A 65 -1.73 -2.64 -6.96
N TYR A 66 -2.88 -2.01 -7.10
CA TYR A 66 -3.96 -2.19 -6.15
C TYR A 66 -4.56 -3.58 -6.25
N LEU A 67 -4.67 -4.10 -7.47
CA LEU A 67 -5.27 -5.42 -7.66
C LEU A 67 -4.43 -6.53 -7.05
N HIS A 68 -3.12 -6.55 -7.34
CA HIS A 68 -2.25 -7.65 -6.92
C HIS A 68 -1.70 -7.48 -5.51
N HIS A 69 -1.23 -6.28 -5.17
CA HIS A 69 -0.51 -6.07 -3.91
C HIS A 69 -1.41 -5.54 -2.80
N VAL A 70 -2.20 -4.52 -3.09
CA VAL A 70 -3.03 -3.88 -2.07
C VAL A 70 -4.21 -4.77 -1.68
N LEU A 71 -4.98 -5.27 -2.65
CA LEU A 71 -6.12 -6.14 -2.36
C LEU A 71 -5.70 -7.45 -1.68
N HIS A 72 -4.56 -8.02 -2.11
CA HIS A 72 -4.01 -9.21 -1.45
C HIS A 72 -3.69 -8.93 0.02
N SER A 73 -3.04 -7.79 0.28
CA SER A 73 -2.73 -7.35 1.65
C SER A 73 -4.00 -7.14 2.48
N LEU A 74 -5.03 -6.53 1.88
CA LEU A 74 -6.30 -6.28 2.53
C LEU A 74 -7.06 -7.57 2.84
N ALA A 75 -6.92 -8.60 2.01
CA ALA A 75 -7.48 -9.92 2.29
C ALA A 75 -6.90 -10.49 3.59
N ILE A 76 -5.61 -10.31 3.82
CA ILE A 76 -4.96 -10.67 5.09
C ILE A 76 -5.60 -9.88 6.24
N GLY A 77 -5.80 -8.58 6.07
CA GLY A 77 -6.42 -7.71 7.07
C GLY A 77 -7.86 -8.08 7.40
N LYS A 78 -8.58 -8.69 6.45
CA LYS A 78 -9.92 -9.24 6.71
C LYS A 78 -9.89 -10.53 7.49
N ALA A 79 -8.90 -11.38 7.21
CA ALA A 79 -8.77 -12.70 7.85
C ALA A 79 -8.21 -12.59 9.27
N ILE A 80 -7.32 -11.64 9.52
CA ILE A 80 -6.63 -11.46 10.80
C ILE A 80 -6.91 -10.07 11.35
N ARG A 81 -7.45 -10.00 12.57
CA ARG A 81 -7.64 -8.75 13.27
C ARG A 81 -6.60 -8.63 14.37
N PHE A 82 -5.67 -7.71 14.19
CA PHE A 82 -4.66 -7.43 15.20
C PHE A 82 -5.23 -6.58 16.31
N LYS A 83 -4.97 -6.98 17.56
CA LYS A 83 -5.31 -6.15 18.71
C LYS A 83 -4.42 -4.90 18.74
N ALA A 84 -4.94 -3.80 19.28
CA ALA A 84 -4.15 -2.60 19.50
C ALA A 84 -2.89 -2.93 20.28
N GLY A 85 -1.75 -2.36 19.88
CA GLY A 85 -0.46 -2.62 20.49
C GLY A 85 0.27 -3.86 19.96
N THR A 86 -0.33 -4.63 19.06
CA THR A 86 0.35 -5.78 18.45
C THR A 86 1.57 -5.31 17.65
N ARG A 87 2.65 -6.06 17.77
CA ARG A 87 3.88 -5.85 17.01
C ARG A 87 3.91 -6.88 15.89
N VAL A 88 3.94 -6.41 14.64
CA VAL A 88 3.89 -7.25 13.45
C VAL A 88 5.24 -7.17 12.73
N LEU A 89 5.78 -8.33 12.41
CA LEU A 89 7.00 -8.44 11.62
C LEU A 89 6.63 -8.91 10.22
N ASP A 90 6.91 -8.08 9.22
CA ASP A 90 6.78 -8.45 7.80
C ASP A 90 8.14 -8.85 7.27
N PHE A 91 8.37 -10.14 7.19
CA PHE A 91 9.63 -10.73 6.82
C PHE A 91 9.70 -10.96 5.31
N GLY A 92 10.68 -10.35 4.66
CA GLY A 92 10.75 -10.38 3.20
C GLY A 92 9.74 -9.42 2.57
N THR A 93 9.61 -8.22 3.13
CA THR A 93 8.58 -7.25 2.75
C THR A 93 8.67 -6.76 1.30
N GLY A 94 9.83 -6.87 0.67
CA GLY A 94 10.06 -6.28 -0.64
C GLY A 94 9.90 -4.77 -0.60
N GLY A 95 9.09 -4.22 -1.49
CA GLY A 95 8.79 -2.79 -1.51
C GLY A 95 7.78 -2.32 -0.46
N GLY A 96 7.36 -3.20 0.46
CA GLY A 96 6.46 -2.83 1.55
C GLY A 96 5.12 -3.57 1.58
N PHE A 97 5.03 -4.75 0.96
CA PHE A 97 3.82 -5.54 0.93
C PHE A 97 4.00 -6.88 1.67
N PRO A 98 3.04 -7.29 2.48
CA PRO A 98 1.77 -6.64 2.80
C PRO A 98 1.86 -5.56 3.91
N GLY A 99 3.05 -5.28 4.42
CA GLY A 99 3.24 -4.45 5.62
C GLY A 99 2.63 -3.06 5.55
N ILE A 100 2.85 -2.30 4.48
CA ILE A 100 2.37 -0.93 4.37
C ILE A 100 0.84 -0.85 4.33
N PRO A 101 0.13 -1.60 3.46
CA PRO A 101 -1.33 -1.60 3.51
C PRO A 101 -1.90 -2.03 4.86
N LEU A 102 -1.29 -3.02 5.52
CA LEU A 102 -1.72 -3.46 6.84
C LEU A 102 -1.47 -2.38 7.91
N ALA A 103 -0.37 -1.65 7.81
CA ALA A 103 -0.09 -0.55 8.74
C ALA A 103 -1.11 0.58 8.60
N ILE A 104 -1.62 0.82 7.40
CA ILE A 104 -2.71 1.79 7.19
C ILE A 104 -3.99 1.29 7.88
N LEU A 105 -4.33 0.00 7.72
CA LEU A 105 -5.53 -0.59 8.34
C LEU A 105 -5.46 -0.65 9.86
N PHE A 106 -4.28 -0.87 10.42
CA PHE A 106 -4.09 -1.08 11.86
C PHE A 106 -3.17 -0.01 12.45
N PRO A 107 -3.63 1.25 12.54
CA PRO A 107 -2.79 2.35 12.99
C PRO A 107 -2.32 2.24 14.45
N GLN A 108 -2.97 1.39 15.24
CA GLN A 108 -2.61 1.16 16.65
C GLN A 108 -1.64 0.00 16.83
N CYS A 109 -1.20 -0.63 15.75
CA CYS A 109 -0.20 -1.70 15.76
C CYS A 109 1.14 -1.16 15.26
N GLN A 110 2.22 -1.83 15.63
CA GLN A 110 3.57 -1.48 15.17
C GLN A 110 4.04 -2.49 14.12
N PHE A 111 4.50 -2.00 12.99
CA PHE A 111 4.95 -2.82 11.88
C PHE A 111 6.44 -2.65 11.65
N ARG A 112 7.15 -3.75 11.65
CA ARG A 112 8.55 -3.80 11.28
C ARG A 112 8.69 -4.57 9.97
N LEU A 113 9.18 -3.87 8.94
CA LEU A 113 9.33 -4.41 7.60
C LEU A 113 10.80 -4.72 7.36
N ILE A 114 11.09 -5.95 7.00
CA ILE A 114 12.47 -6.43 6.83
C ILE A 114 12.65 -7.00 5.43
N ASP A 115 13.75 -6.65 4.79
CA ASP A 115 14.19 -7.26 3.56
C ASP A 115 15.71 -7.23 3.48
N GLY A 116 16.30 -8.22 2.80
CA GLY A 116 17.74 -8.27 2.59
C GLY A 116 18.24 -7.26 1.54
N THR A 117 17.34 -6.71 0.74
CA THR A 117 17.66 -5.82 -0.38
C THR A 117 17.47 -4.35 0.00
N GLY A 118 18.57 -3.60 0.08
CA GLY A 118 18.53 -2.21 0.49
C GLY A 118 17.68 -1.30 -0.41
N LYS A 119 17.67 -1.57 -1.73
CA LYS A 119 16.84 -0.82 -2.68
C LYS A 119 15.35 -0.93 -2.36
N LYS A 120 14.89 -2.12 -2.02
CA LYS A 120 13.49 -2.37 -1.66
C LYS A 120 13.13 -1.67 -0.35
N ILE A 121 14.00 -1.74 0.63
CA ILE A 121 13.80 -1.05 1.92
C ILE A 121 13.77 0.48 1.72
N THR A 122 14.58 1.02 0.84
CA THR A 122 14.53 2.44 0.51
C THR A 122 13.15 2.84 -0.01
N VAL A 123 12.56 2.06 -0.90
CA VAL A 123 11.22 2.31 -1.43
C VAL A 123 10.16 2.17 -0.31
N ALA A 124 10.21 1.09 0.45
CA ALA A 124 9.25 0.87 1.54
C ALA A 124 9.27 2.02 2.56
N SER A 125 10.47 2.44 2.97
CA SER A 125 10.65 3.54 3.90
C SER A 125 10.14 4.87 3.33
N ALA A 126 10.46 5.15 2.08
CA ALA A 126 10.05 6.38 1.41
C ALA A 126 8.52 6.47 1.23
N VAL A 127 7.89 5.35 0.86
CA VAL A 127 6.43 5.30 0.71
C VAL A 127 5.74 5.47 2.07
N ALA A 128 6.17 4.74 3.08
CA ALA A 128 5.61 4.84 4.43
C ALA A 128 5.71 6.28 4.96
N SER A 129 6.86 6.90 4.80
CA SER A 129 7.10 8.29 5.19
C SER A 129 6.26 9.27 4.37
N GLY A 130 6.17 9.03 3.06
CA GLY A 130 5.45 9.89 2.13
C GLY A 130 3.94 9.95 2.40
N ILE A 131 3.36 8.89 2.96
CA ILE A 131 1.94 8.89 3.35
C ILE A 131 1.74 9.17 4.85
N GLY A 132 2.82 9.49 5.57
CA GLY A 132 2.74 9.89 6.97
C GLY A 132 2.48 8.77 7.96
N LEU A 133 2.85 7.53 7.64
CA LEU A 133 2.75 6.42 8.59
C LEU A 133 3.76 6.61 9.73
N GLN A 134 3.28 6.51 10.96
CA GLN A 134 4.11 6.62 12.15
C GLN A 134 4.34 5.28 12.85
N ASN A 135 3.72 4.23 12.36
CA ASN A 135 3.74 2.90 12.95
C ASN A 135 4.53 1.89 12.11
N VAL A 136 5.42 2.37 11.23
CA VAL A 136 6.24 1.53 10.36
C VAL A 136 7.71 1.84 10.55
N GLU A 137 8.50 0.80 10.73
CA GLU A 137 9.96 0.84 10.65
C GLU A 137 10.41 -0.12 9.56
N ALA A 138 11.13 0.38 8.56
CA ALA A 138 11.67 -0.44 7.47
C ALA A 138 13.18 -0.60 7.66
N VAL A 139 13.66 -1.84 7.73
CA VAL A 139 15.05 -2.14 8.07
C VAL A 139 15.63 -3.17 7.12
N GLN A 140 16.81 -2.90 6.59
CA GLN A 140 17.55 -3.87 5.81
C GLN A 140 18.21 -4.89 6.73
N ARG A 141 17.73 -6.12 6.73
CA ARG A 141 18.31 -7.23 7.49
C ARG A 141 18.08 -8.54 6.75
N ARG A 142 18.98 -9.49 6.96
CA ARG A 142 18.80 -10.86 6.48
C ARG A 142 18.14 -11.71 7.56
N GLY A 143 17.48 -12.79 7.12
CA GLY A 143 16.93 -13.76 8.05
C GLY A 143 17.98 -14.31 9.00
N GLY A 144 17.63 -14.44 10.28
CA GLY A 144 18.55 -14.89 11.31
C GLY A 144 19.28 -13.78 12.07
N GLU A 145 19.21 -12.54 11.59
CA GLU A 145 19.76 -11.37 12.28
C GLU A 145 18.77 -10.73 13.27
N GLU A 146 17.54 -11.20 13.23
CA GLU A 146 16.48 -10.81 14.15
C GLU A 146 16.34 -11.89 15.24
#